data_1b64e0872e99d9cdde3a76fab86fb0e3
#
_entry.id   1b64e0872e99d9cdde3a76fab86fb0e3
#
_cell.length_a   1.000
_cell.length_b   1.000
_cell.length_c   1.000
_cell.angle_alpha   90.00
_cell.angle_beta   90.00
_cell.angle_gamma   90.00
#
_symmetry.space_group_name_H-M   'P 1'
#
loop_
_entity.id
_entity.type
_entity.pdbx_description
1 polymer ?
#
loop_
_entity_poly.entity_id
_entity_poly.type
_entity_poly.pdbx_seq_one_letter_code
_entity_poly.pdbx_strand_id
1 'polypeptide(L)'
;FSALIREINELLAGSRTEAFNALPDWDAKYAFIKAGLTAESFAVFDLLPYGIQQQLFLERDPHGNVQVSLIESEKLFSELVKAEMKKRAAAGTYKGKFGALHHFFGYEGRCAFPSNFDADYCYSLGYNAFMLISYGYTGYLSKVSNLSKPAEEWAAGGMPITKMMNIERRNGEDKPVIRKALVELDGKPFGYFAAHRDEWAVKTCFTYPGAIQYYGPSEVCDLTTRTLALEKG
;
A
#
# COMPACT_ATOMS: atom_id res chain seq x y z
N PHE A 1 -7.97 -15.87 3.12
CA PHE A 1 -7.75 -15.13 1.88
C PHE A 1 -6.28 -15.21 1.42
N SER A 2 -5.31 -15.06 2.30
CA SER A 2 -3.88 -15.19 1.94
C SER A 2 -3.52 -16.56 1.36
N ALA A 3 -4.13 -17.65 1.84
CA ALA A 3 -3.95 -19.00 1.27
C ALA A 3 -4.52 -19.05 -0.16
N LEU A 4 -5.72 -18.52 -0.39
CA LEU A 4 -6.33 -18.41 -1.71
C LEU A 4 -5.43 -17.68 -2.72
N ILE A 5 -4.89 -16.49 -2.34
CA ILE A 5 -3.98 -15.74 -3.22
C ILE A 5 -2.72 -16.54 -3.56
N ARG A 6 -2.14 -17.23 -2.59
CA ARG A 6 -0.98 -18.08 -2.83
C ARG A 6 -1.30 -19.22 -3.80
N GLU A 7 -2.40 -19.92 -3.58
CA GLU A 7 -2.83 -21.02 -4.46
C GLU A 7 -3.14 -20.54 -5.88
N ILE A 8 -3.76 -19.35 -6.03
CA ILE A 8 -3.98 -18.75 -7.35
C ILE A 8 -2.65 -18.46 -8.05
N ASN A 9 -1.66 -17.91 -7.33
CA ASN A 9 -0.34 -17.64 -7.90
C ASN A 9 0.38 -18.94 -8.33
N GLU A 10 0.25 -20.00 -7.53
CA GLU A 10 0.80 -21.33 -7.86
C GLU A 10 0.05 -21.96 -9.04
N LEU A 11 -1.29 -21.85 -9.07
CA LEU A 11 -2.14 -22.39 -10.14
C LEU A 11 -1.83 -21.76 -11.50
N LEU A 12 -1.56 -20.46 -11.53
CA LEU A 12 -1.26 -19.70 -12.76
C LEU A 12 0.23 -19.44 -12.96
N ALA A 13 1.12 -20.25 -12.39
CA ALA A 13 2.55 -20.12 -12.62
C ALA A 13 2.96 -20.67 -13.99
N GLY A 14 3.88 -20.00 -14.67
CA GLY A 14 4.48 -20.45 -15.95
C GLY A 14 3.46 -20.59 -17.09
N SER A 15 3.55 -21.66 -17.85
CA SER A 15 2.69 -21.94 -19.03
C SER A 15 1.20 -22.11 -18.71
N ARG A 16 0.84 -22.30 -17.46
CA ARG A 16 -0.58 -22.42 -17.04
C ARG A 16 -1.35 -21.11 -17.22
N THR A 17 -0.69 -19.95 -17.14
CA THR A 17 -1.31 -18.66 -17.45
C THR A 17 -1.80 -18.60 -18.89
N GLU A 18 -1.00 -19.07 -19.85
CA GLU A 18 -1.38 -19.10 -21.27
C GLU A 18 -2.56 -20.05 -21.50
N ALA A 19 -2.52 -21.24 -20.89
CA ALA A 19 -3.61 -22.21 -20.95
C ALA A 19 -4.92 -21.66 -20.38
N PHE A 20 -4.85 -20.94 -19.24
CA PHE A 20 -6.00 -20.27 -18.63
C PHE A 20 -6.56 -19.16 -19.52
N ASN A 21 -5.70 -18.34 -20.10
CA ASN A 21 -6.11 -17.23 -20.97
C ASN A 21 -6.74 -17.72 -22.29
N ALA A 22 -6.34 -18.88 -22.78
CA ALA A 22 -6.89 -19.52 -23.98
C ALA A 22 -8.30 -20.13 -23.78
N LEU A 23 -8.80 -20.22 -22.54
CA LEU A 23 -10.14 -20.74 -22.26
C LEU A 23 -11.21 -19.77 -22.80
N PRO A 24 -12.29 -20.32 -23.44
CA PRO A 24 -13.20 -19.54 -24.27
C PRO A 24 -14.07 -18.56 -23.48
N ASP A 25 -14.47 -18.93 -22.29
CA ASP A 25 -15.42 -18.17 -21.48
C ASP A 25 -15.15 -18.30 -19.98
N TRP A 26 -15.97 -17.62 -19.19
CA TRP A 26 -15.82 -17.67 -17.74
C TRP A 26 -16.20 -19.00 -17.13
N ASP A 27 -17.13 -19.73 -17.69
CA ASP A 27 -17.56 -21.04 -17.17
C ASP A 27 -16.41 -22.06 -17.29
N ALA A 28 -15.70 -22.06 -18.43
CA ALA A 28 -14.50 -22.86 -18.62
C ALA A 28 -13.37 -22.45 -17.64
N LYS A 29 -13.18 -21.15 -17.44
CA LYS A 29 -12.22 -20.61 -16.48
C LYS A 29 -12.59 -20.98 -15.05
N TYR A 30 -13.86 -20.88 -14.68
CA TYR A 30 -14.35 -21.25 -13.36
C TYR A 30 -14.15 -22.76 -13.09
N ALA A 31 -14.42 -23.61 -14.07
CA ALA A 31 -14.15 -25.05 -13.97
C ALA A 31 -12.65 -25.34 -13.77
N PHE A 32 -11.78 -24.65 -14.50
CA PHE A 32 -10.33 -24.74 -14.34
C PHE A 32 -9.88 -24.34 -12.93
N ILE A 33 -10.42 -23.23 -12.42
CA ILE A 33 -10.15 -22.73 -11.07
C ILE A 33 -10.59 -23.75 -10.02
N LYS A 34 -11.80 -24.26 -10.16
CA LYS A 34 -12.36 -25.27 -9.26
C LYS A 34 -11.52 -26.55 -9.18
N ALA A 35 -10.99 -26.98 -10.30
CA ALA A 35 -10.14 -28.17 -10.37
C ALA A 35 -8.73 -27.92 -9.80
N GLY A 36 -8.25 -26.68 -9.80
CA GLY A 36 -6.90 -26.31 -9.42
C GLY A 36 -6.70 -25.81 -7.99
N LEU A 37 -7.77 -25.39 -7.32
CA LEU A 37 -7.72 -24.92 -5.93
C LEU A 37 -8.08 -26.05 -4.95
N THR A 38 -7.58 -25.93 -3.71
CA THR A 38 -8.08 -26.77 -2.62
C THR A 38 -9.56 -26.48 -2.35
N ALA A 39 -10.28 -27.44 -1.76
CA ALA A 39 -11.71 -27.27 -1.44
C ALA A 39 -11.96 -26.04 -0.52
N GLU A 40 -11.06 -25.77 0.41
CA GLU A 40 -11.14 -24.62 1.32
C GLU A 40 -10.96 -23.30 0.57
N SER A 41 -9.91 -23.18 -0.25
CA SER A 41 -9.64 -21.99 -1.05
C SER A 41 -10.73 -21.77 -2.09
N PHE A 42 -11.24 -22.84 -2.72
CA PHE A 42 -12.35 -22.73 -3.65
C PHE A 42 -13.65 -22.26 -2.97
N ALA A 43 -13.96 -22.75 -1.76
CA ALA A 43 -15.13 -22.27 -1.01
C ALA A 43 -15.05 -20.76 -0.70
N VAL A 44 -13.84 -20.27 -0.35
CA VAL A 44 -13.61 -18.83 -0.17
C VAL A 44 -13.77 -18.07 -1.49
N PHE A 45 -13.22 -18.59 -2.57
CA PHE A 45 -13.34 -17.99 -3.91
C PHE A 45 -14.79 -17.90 -4.38
N ASP A 46 -15.57 -18.96 -4.20
CA ASP A 46 -16.96 -19.06 -4.62
C ASP A 46 -17.89 -18.07 -3.87
N LEU A 47 -17.56 -17.71 -2.64
CA LEU A 47 -18.26 -16.69 -1.85
C LEU A 47 -17.98 -15.25 -2.31
N LEU A 48 -16.96 -15.02 -3.14
CA LEU A 48 -16.61 -13.68 -3.59
C LEU A 48 -17.59 -13.19 -4.67
N PRO A 49 -17.90 -11.90 -4.72
CA PRO A 49 -18.65 -11.30 -5.83
C PRO A 49 -17.93 -11.56 -7.16
N TYR A 50 -18.70 -11.78 -8.22
CA TYR A 50 -18.22 -12.10 -9.56
C TYR A 50 -17.10 -11.17 -10.06
N GLY A 51 -17.24 -9.84 -9.87
CA GLY A 51 -16.21 -8.90 -10.27
C GLY A 51 -14.87 -9.10 -9.54
N ILE A 52 -14.91 -9.49 -8.27
CA ILE A 52 -13.70 -9.79 -7.49
C ILE A 52 -13.09 -11.13 -7.93
N GLN A 53 -13.93 -12.13 -8.22
CA GLN A 53 -13.45 -13.40 -8.79
C GLN A 53 -12.67 -13.14 -10.08
N GLN A 54 -13.19 -12.29 -10.96
CA GLN A 54 -12.49 -11.91 -12.20
C GLN A 54 -11.18 -11.17 -11.94
N GLN A 55 -11.18 -10.18 -11.04
CA GLN A 55 -9.96 -9.41 -10.71
C GLN A 55 -8.82 -10.30 -10.19
N LEU A 56 -9.13 -11.35 -9.44
CA LEU A 56 -8.14 -12.29 -8.93
C LEU A 56 -7.39 -13.06 -10.04
N PHE A 57 -7.98 -13.20 -11.22
CA PHE A 57 -7.44 -14.03 -12.30
C PHE A 57 -7.00 -13.25 -13.55
N LEU A 58 -7.52 -12.03 -13.76
CA LEU A 58 -7.32 -11.31 -15.03
C LEU A 58 -6.10 -10.38 -15.02
N GLU A 59 -5.69 -9.88 -13.86
CA GLU A 59 -4.60 -8.91 -13.78
C GLU A 59 -3.42 -9.46 -12.97
N ARG A 60 -2.23 -9.40 -13.58
CA ARG A 60 -0.98 -9.88 -13.00
C ARG A 60 0.06 -8.78 -12.96
N ASP A 61 0.89 -8.81 -11.93
CA ASP A 61 2.08 -7.98 -11.86
C ASP A 61 3.15 -8.49 -12.85
N PRO A 62 4.22 -7.72 -13.11
CA PRO A 62 5.31 -8.16 -13.99
C PRO A 62 6.00 -9.47 -13.55
N HIS A 63 5.78 -9.92 -12.32
CA HIS A 63 6.31 -11.17 -11.77
C HIS A 63 5.30 -12.33 -11.86
N GLY A 64 4.11 -12.08 -12.44
CA GLY A 64 3.06 -13.08 -12.62
C GLY A 64 2.18 -13.29 -11.39
N ASN A 65 2.25 -12.44 -10.35
CA ASN A 65 1.41 -12.56 -9.16
C ASN A 65 0.10 -11.77 -9.29
N VAL A 66 -0.91 -12.17 -8.50
CA VAL A 66 -2.14 -11.37 -8.36
C VAL A 66 -1.80 -9.96 -7.88
N GLN A 67 -2.30 -8.96 -8.58
CA GLN A 67 -2.19 -7.56 -8.15
C GLN A 67 -3.18 -7.26 -7.02
N VAL A 68 -2.84 -7.68 -5.80
CA VAL A 68 -3.71 -7.55 -4.61
C VAL A 68 -4.12 -6.10 -4.34
N SER A 69 -3.28 -5.13 -4.72
CA SER A 69 -3.56 -3.70 -4.56
C SER A 69 -4.67 -3.16 -5.47
N LEU A 70 -5.00 -3.87 -6.55
CA LEU A 70 -6.07 -3.51 -7.47
C LEU A 70 -7.42 -4.14 -7.12
N ILE A 71 -7.47 -5.03 -6.12
CA ILE A 71 -8.72 -5.63 -5.67
C ILE A 71 -9.51 -4.56 -4.93
N GLU A 72 -10.69 -4.24 -5.46
CA GLU A 72 -11.64 -3.28 -4.86
C GLU A 72 -12.28 -3.86 -3.59
N SER A 73 -11.49 -3.96 -2.51
CA SER A 73 -11.96 -4.52 -1.23
C SER A 73 -13.14 -3.74 -0.63
N GLU A 74 -13.20 -2.43 -0.82
CA GLU A 74 -14.31 -1.56 -0.42
C GLU A 74 -15.61 -1.94 -1.15
N LYS A 75 -15.54 -2.30 -2.43
CA LYS A 75 -16.66 -2.80 -3.20
C LYS A 75 -17.10 -4.18 -2.72
N LEU A 76 -16.15 -5.08 -2.45
CA LEU A 76 -16.42 -6.38 -1.87
C LEU A 76 -17.23 -6.26 -0.58
N PHE A 77 -16.76 -5.44 0.39
CA PHE A 77 -17.46 -5.24 1.65
C PHE A 77 -18.85 -4.62 1.43
N SER A 78 -18.95 -3.65 0.53
CA SER A 78 -20.25 -3.04 0.17
C SER A 78 -21.26 -4.08 -0.33
N GLU A 79 -20.84 -4.97 -1.23
CA GLU A 79 -21.71 -6.03 -1.76
C GLU A 79 -22.09 -7.08 -0.71
N LEU A 80 -21.16 -7.48 0.15
CA LEU A 80 -21.44 -8.41 1.27
C LEU A 80 -22.47 -7.81 2.23
N VAL A 81 -22.31 -6.54 2.60
CA VAL A 81 -23.28 -5.86 3.49
C VAL A 81 -24.63 -5.70 2.80
N LYS A 82 -24.69 -5.33 1.51
CA LYS A 82 -25.94 -5.27 0.75
C LYS A 82 -26.67 -6.61 0.73
N ALA A 83 -25.95 -7.71 0.49
CA ALA A 83 -26.50 -9.07 0.49
C ALA A 83 -27.09 -9.43 1.86
N GLU A 84 -26.36 -9.16 2.94
CA GLU A 84 -26.83 -9.41 4.31
C GLU A 84 -28.06 -8.55 4.66
N MET A 85 -28.06 -7.27 4.29
CA MET A 85 -29.21 -6.39 4.54
C MET A 85 -30.44 -6.80 3.75
N LYS A 86 -30.29 -7.28 2.52
CA LYS A 86 -31.37 -7.86 1.72
C LYS A 86 -31.96 -9.11 2.39
N LYS A 87 -31.09 -9.99 2.93
CA LYS A 87 -31.50 -11.18 3.68
C LYS A 87 -32.29 -10.80 4.94
N ARG A 88 -31.82 -9.81 5.70
CA ARG A 88 -32.53 -9.30 6.90
C ARG A 88 -33.88 -8.66 6.56
N ALA A 89 -33.95 -7.95 5.45
CA ALA A 89 -35.22 -7.39 4.98
C ALA A 89 -36.23 -8.49 4.62
N ALA A 90 -35.79 -9.54 3.92
CA ALA A 90 -36.62 -10.69 3.59
C ALA A 90 -37.09 -11.46 4.84
N ALA A 91 -36.25 -11.55 5.88
CA ALA A 91 -36.60 -12.14 7.17
C ALA A 91 -37.46 -11.22 8.07
N GLY A 92 -37.78 -9.98 7.62
CA GLY A 92 -38.56 -9.02 8.42
C GLY A 92 -37.79 -8.40 9.62
N THR A 93 -36.51 -8.67 9.76
CA THR A 93 -35.64 -8.15 10.85
C THR A 93 -35.03 -6.78 10.52
N TYR A 94 -35.19 -6.30 9.28
CA TYR A 94 -34.80 -4.96 8.85
C TYR A 94 -35.90 -4.31 8.02
N LYS A 95 -36.38 -3.14 8.44
CA LYS A 95 -37.52 -2.44 7.81
C LYS A 95 -37.12 -1.17 7.03
N GLY A 96 -35.83 -0.82 7.06
CA GLY A 96 -35.31 0.37 6.39
C GLY A 96 -34.97 0.12 4.91
N LYS A 97 -34.62 1.20 4.21
CA LYS A 97 -33.94 1.13 2.91
C LYS A 97 -32.44 1.21 3.13
N PHE A 98 -31.70 0.25 2.62
CA PHE A 98 -30.24 0.24 2.71
C PHE A 98 -29.63 0.64 1.37
N GLY A 99 -28.75 1.61 1.41
CA GLY A 99 -27.86 1.99 0.30
C GLY A 99 -26.44 2.02 0.78
N ALA A 100 -25.49 1.59 -0.03
CA ALA A 100 -24.07 1.66 0.26
C ALA A 100 -23.33 2.33 -0.90
N LEU A 101 -22.53 3.32 -0.56
CA LEU A 101 -21.53 3.91 -1.44
C LEU A 101 -20.17 3.49 -0.90
N HIS A 102 -19.36 2.91 -1.76
CA HIS A 102 -17.98 2.62 -1.43
C HIS A 102 -17.09 3.74 -1.94
N HIS A 103 -15.99 3.99 -1.24
CA HIS A 103 -15.03 5.01 -1.59
C HIS A 103 -13.62 4.50 -1.37
N PHE A 104 -12.76 4.64 -2.37
CA PHE A 104 -11.34 4.34 -2.27
C PHE A 104 -10.58 5.61 -2.00
N PHE A 105 -10.09 5.78 -0.79
CA PHE A 105 -9.36 6.98 -0.39
C PHE A 105 -7.95 7.06 -1.00
N GLY A 106 -7.31 5.92 -1.22
CA GLY A 106 -5.99 5.88 -1.83
C GLY A 106 -4.97 6.74 -1.08
N TYR A 107 -4.35 7.65 -1.80
CA TYR A 107 -3.37 8.57 -1.23
C TYR A 107 -4.00 9.60 -0.29
N GLU A 108 -5.21 10.05 -0.54
CA GLU A 108 -5.93 11.02 0.29
C GLU A 108 -6.11 10.53 1.73
N GLY A 109 -6.24 9.21 1.93
CA GLY A 109 -6.32 8.61 3.27
C GLY A 109 -4.98 8.33 3.94
N ARG A 110 -3.85 8.56 3.26
CA ARG A 110 -2.52 8.18 3.73
C ARG A 110 -1.50 9.30 3.78
N CYS A 111 -1.76 10.43 3.15
CA CYS A 111 -0.87 11.57 3.16
C CYS A 111 -1.64 12.89 3.37
N ALA A 112 -0.93 13.87 3.90
CA ALA A 112 -1.38 15.25 3.92
C ALA A 112 -0.91 15.98 2.66
N PHE A 113 -1.21 17.28 2.56
CA PHE A 113 -0.60 18.14 1.55
C PHE A 113 0.92 18.22 1.77
N PRO A 114 1.72 18.28 0.68
CA PRO A 114 3.15 18.43 0.80
C PRO A 114 3.52 19.75 1.49
N SER A 115 4.54 19.70 2.33
CA SER A 115 5.14 20.86 3.00
C SER A 115 6.40 21.31 2.27
N ASN A 116 7.00 22.42 2.72
CA ASN A 116 8.33 22.84 2.26
C ASN A 116 9.38 21.75 2.47
N PHE A 117 9.34 21.05 3.62
CA PHE A 117 10.22 19.94 3.89
C PHE A 117 10.12 18.88 2.79
N ASP A 118 8.92 18.50 2.38
CA ASP A 118 8.71 17.50 1.31
C ASP A 118 9.28 17.99 -0.02
N ALA A 119 9.09 19.27 -0.36
CA ALA A 119 9.59 19.86 -1.59
C ALA A 119 11.14 19.87 -1.63
N ASP A 120 11.78 20.34 -0.57
CA ASP A 120 13.25 20.38 -0.44
C ASP A 120 13.86 18.98 -0.43
N TYR A 121 13.23 18.06 0.28
CA TYR A 121 13.68 16.68 0.36
C TYR A 121 13.57 15.96 -0.98
N CYS A 122 12.43 16.07 -1.66
CA CYS A 122 12.23 15.45 -2.97
C CYS A 122 13.15 16.07 -4.03
N TYR A 123 13.35 17.39 -4.01
CA TYR A 123 14.29 18.06 -4.90
C TYR A 123 15.72 17.57 -4.68
N SER A 124 16.15 17.51 -3.40
CA SER A 124 17.49 17.02 -3.03
C SER A 124 17.71 15.56 -3.43
N LEU A 125 16.71 14.70 -3.25
CA LEU A 125 16.77 13.30 -3.68
C LEU A 125 16.88 13.19 -5.21
N GLY A 126 16.09 13.95 -5.96
CA GLY A 126 16.10 13.93 -7.42
C GLY A 126 17.41 14.44 -8.01
N TYR A 127 17.90 15.57 -7.50
CA TYR A 127 19.18 16.13 -7.94
C TYR A 127 20.35 15.18 -7.64
N ASN A 128 20.38 14.62 -6.44
CA ASN A 128 21.39 13.65 -6.03
C ASN A 128 21.33 12.36 -6.87
N ALA A 129 20.13 11.88 -7.22
CA ALA A 129 19.97 10.72 -8.11
C ALA A 129 20.58 11.00 -9.50
N PHE A 130 20.35 12.21 -10.04
CA PHE A 130 21.00 12.64 -11.28
C PHE A 130 22.52 12.63 -11.17
N MET A 131 23.08 13.14 -10.08
CA MET A 131 24.52 13.15 -9.84
C MET A 131 25.09 11.71 -9.76
N LEU A 132 24.43 10.80 -9.05
CA LEU A 132 24.83 9.39 -9.00
C LEU A 132 24.89 8.77 -10.40
N ILE A 133 23.86 8.98 -11.23
CA ILE A 133 23.82 8.51 -12.62
C ILE A 133 24.94 9.12 -13.44
N SER A 134 25.16 10.43 -13.33
CA SER A 134 26.18 11.17 -14.08
C SER A 134 27.60 10.70 -13.78
N TYR A 135 27.84 10.25 -12.54
CA TYR A 135 29.12 9.65 -12.11
C TYR A 135 29.19 8.13 -12.33
N GLY A 136 28.21 7.51 -12.98
CA GLY A 136 28.19 6.09 -13.32
C GLY A 136 27.88 5.16 -12.15
N TYR A 137 27.38 5.65 -11.04
CA TYR A 137 26.96 4.82 -9.90
C TYR A 137 25.63 4.13 -10.20
N THR A 138 25.67 2.84 -10.54
CA THR A 138 24.49 2.00 -10.73
C THR A 138 24.23 1.14 -9.48
N GLY A 139 22.97 0.78 -9.23
CA GLY A 139 22.60 -0.01 -8.06
C GLY A 139 22.66 0.75 -6.73
N TYR A 140 22.63 2.09 -6.80
CA TYR A 140 22.59 2.98 -5.63
C TYR A 140 21.21 3.61 -5.47
N LEU A 141 20.79 3.75 -4.22
CA LEU A 141 19.65 4.58 -3.83
C LEU A 141 20.15 5.99 -3.51
N SER A 142 19.44 7.00 -3.98
CA SER A 142 19.64 8.38 -3.55
C SER A 142 19.26 8.51 -2.08
N LYS A 143 20.10 9.18 -1.30
CA LYS A 143 19.96 9.34 0.14
C LYS A 143 20.26 10.78 0.55
N VAL A 144 19.46 11.33 1.43
CA VAL A 144 19.74 12.59 2.14
C VAL A 144 19.78 12.31 3.64
N SER A 145 20.79 12.83 4.31
CA SER A 145 20.98 12.71 5.77
C SER A 145 20.80 14.06 6.45
N ASN A 146 20.76 14.06 7.78
CA ASN A 146 20.60 15.26 8.62
C ASN A 146 19.24 15.95 8.44
N LEU A 147 18.20 15.22 8.11
CA LEU A 147 16.87 15.77 7.81
C LEU A 147 16.20 16.52 8.97
N SER A 148 16.72 16.37 10.21
CA SER A 148 16.26 17.13 11.37
C SER A 148 16.86 18.54 11.48
N LYS A 149 17.79 18.86 10.60
CA LYS A 149 18.44 20.17 10.50
C LYS A 149 17.85 21.00 9.37
N PRO A 150 18.15 22.31 9.29
CA PRO A 150 17.83 23.13 8.13
C PRO A 150 18.37 22.51 6.83
N ALA A 151 17.68 22.76 5.71
CA ALA A 151 17.97 22.12 4.43
C ALA A 151 19.41 22.36 3.93
N GLU A 152 20.01 23.48 4.25
CA GLU A 152 21.40 23.82 3.94
C GLU A 152 22.44 22.94 4.64
N GLU A 153 22.07 22.29 5.74
CA GLU A 153 22.92 21.35 6.47
C GLU A 153 22.67 19.88 6.07
N TRP A 154 21.80 19.63 5.14
CA TRP A 154 21.54 18.28 4.66
C TRP A 154 22.73 17.74 3.87
N ALA A 155 22.98 16.45 3.99
CA ALA A 155 24.05 15.77 3.29
C ALA A 155 23.49 14.74 2.32
N ALA A 156 23.65 15.03 1.02
CA ALA A 156 23.29 14.10 -0.05
C ALA A 156 24.37 13.00 -0.21
N GLY A 157 23.94 11.80 -0.63
CA GLY A 157 24.84 10.66 -0.85
C GLY A 157 24.15 9.47 -1.49
N GLY A 158 24.93 8.42 -1.73
CA GLY A 158 24.44 7.15 -2.27
C GLY A 158 24.51 6.02 -1.27
N MET A 159 23.52 5.12 -1.31
CA MET A 159 23.54 3.87 -0.55
C MET A 159 23.40 2.69 -1.51
N PRO A 160 24.35 1.74 -1.56
CA PRO A 160 24.20 0.53 -2.35
C PRO A 160 22.90 -0.20 -1.97
N ILE A 161 22.08 -0.59 -2.95
CA ILE A 161 20.82 -1.28 -2.70
C ILE A 161 21.00 -2.56 -1.90
N THR A 162 22.15 -3.23 -2.07
CA THR A 162 22.50 -4.44 -1.32
C THR A 162 22.59 -4.23 0.20
N LYS A 163 22.86 -3.01 0.67
CA LYS A 163 22.84 -2.69 2.11
C LYS A 163 21.43 -2.64 2.70
N MET A 164 20.41 -2.52 1.86
CA MET A 164 19.00 -2.54 2.28
C MET A 164 18.44 -3.96 2.30
N MET A 165 19.14 -4.92 1.71
CA MET A 165 18.67 -6.29 1.57
C MET A 165 19.00 -7.12 2.80
N ASN A 166 18.04 -7.94 3.18
CA ASN A 166 18.16 -8.98 4.18
C ASN A 166 17.87 -10.32 3.51
N ILE A 167 18.46 -11.39 4.00
CA ILE A 167 18.14 -12.74 3.54
C ILE A 167 16.98 -13.26 4.38
N GLU A 168 15.89 -13.64 3.72
CA GLU A 168 14.72 -14.25 4.35
C GLU A 168 14.38 -15.58 3.68
N ARG A 169 14.02 -16.56 4.51
CA ARG A 169 13.52 -17.85 4.02
C ARG A 169 12.10 -17.67 3.49
N ARG A 170 11.91 -17.82 2.17
CA ARG A 170 10.60 -17.75 1.51
C ARG A 170 10.42 -18.94 0.56
N ASN A 171 9.31 -19.64 0.71
CA ASN A 171 8.98 -20.82 -0.11
C ASN A 171 10.10 -21.87 -0.16
N GLY A 172 10.78 -22.09 0.98
CA GLY A 172 11.87 -23.07 1.06
C GLY A 172 13.23 -22.62 0.55
N GLU A 173 13.36 -21.40 0.03
CA GLU A 173 14.60 -20.80 -0.50
C GLU A 173 14.99 -19.55 0.26
N ASP A 174 16.28 -19.25 0.30
CA ASP A 174 16.79 -18.01 0.87
C ASP A 174 16.76 -16.91 -0.21
N LYS A 175 15.97 -15.85 0.03
CA LYS A 175 15.78 -14.75 -0.94
C LYS A 175 16.21 -13.42 -0.36
N PRO A 176 16.93 -12.59 -1.13
CA PRO A 176 17.21 -11.21 -0.73
C PRO A 176 15.91 -10.39 -0.79
N VAL A 177 15.59 -9.71 0.31
CA VAL A 177 14.40 -8.87 0.43
C VAL A 177 14.73 -7.55 1.11
N ILE A 178 14.02 -6.49 0.73
CA ILE A 178 14.04 -5.22 1.46
C ILE A 178 12.90 -5.28 2.50
N ARG A 179 13.26 -5.18 3.77
CA ARG A 179 12.28 -5.18 4.86
C ARG A 179 11.56 -3.86 4.95
N LYS A 180 10.27 -3.91 5.25
CA LYS A 180 9.50 -2.72 5.60
C LYS A 180 10.03 -2.13 6.90
N ALA A 181 10.14 -0.81 6.96
CA ALA A 181 10.19 -0.11 8.23
C ALA A 181 8.78 -0.11 8.82
N LEU A 182 8.61 -0.75 9.96
CA LEU A 182 7.34 -0.78 10.68
C LEU A 182 7.30 0.36 11.69
N VAL A 183 6.08 0.78 12.06
CA VAL A 183 5.88 1.74 13.15
C VAL A 183 6.33 1.11 14.46
N GLU A 184 7.21 1.80 15.17
CA GLU A 184 7.64 1.42 16.51
C GLU A 184 6.57 1.83 17.53
N LEU A 185 5.85 0.85 18.09
CA LEU A 185 4.68 1.10 18.95
C LEU A 185 5.05 1.71 20.32
N ASP A 186 6.28 1.59 20.74
CA ASP A 186 6.90 2.19 21.92
C ASP A 186 7.73 3.45 21.59
N GLY A 187 7.80 3.81 20.30
CA GLY A 187 8.47 5.02 19.84
C GLY A 187 7.69 6.32 20.17
N LYS A 188 8.42 7.43 20.31
CA LYS A 188 7.82 8.74 20.60
C LYS A 188 6.73 9.17 19.59
N PRO A 189 6.89 8.97 18.25
CA PRO A 189 5.86 9.32 17.27
C PRO A 189 4.55 8.56 17.51
N PHE A 190 4.61 7.25 17.76
CA PHE A 190 3.41 6.47 18.04
C PHE A 190 2.80 6.84 19.40
N GLY A 191 3.60 7.06 20.43
CA GLY A 191 3.15 7.53 21.74
C GLY A 191 2.39 8.85 21.63
N TYR A 192 2.90 9.79 20.84
CA TYR A 192 2.20 11.05 20.57
C TYR A 192 0.86 10.81 19.84
N PHE A 193 0.83 10.01 18.80
CA PHE A 193 -0.40 9.63 18.12
C PHE A 193 -1.41 8.98 19.07
N ALA A 194 -0.96 7.99 19.86
CA ALA A 194 -1.82 7.27 20.80
C ALA A 194 -2.46 8.17 21.87
N ALA A 195 -1.75 9.21 22.30
CA ALA A 195 -2.26 10.20 23.26
C ALA A 195 -3.35 11.13 22.68
N HIS A 196 -3.41 11.29 21.35
CA HIS A 196 -4.31 12.24 20.70
C HIS A 196 -5.38 11.60 19.82
N ARG A 197 -5.23 10.31 19.47
CA ARG A 197 -6.07 9.65 18.45
C ARG A 197 -7.56 9.69 18.77
N ASP A 198 -7.95 9.61 20.05
CA ASP A 198 -9.36 9.59 20.45
C ASP A 198 -10.00 10.96 20.25
N GLU A 199 -9.25 12.04 20.49
CA GLU A 199 -9.68 13.38 20.16
C GLU A 199 -9.75 13.59 18.63
N TRP A 200 -8.74 13.16 17.90
CA TRP A 200 -8.68 13.30 16.44
C TRP A 200 -9.74 12.46 15.72
N ALA A 201 -10.24 11.39 16.33
CA ALA A 201 -11.31 10.58 15.77
C ALA A 201 -12.66 11.33 15.69
N VAL A 202 -12.89 12.32 16.55
CA VAL A 202 -14.18 13.02 16.67
C VAL A 202 -14.11 14.51 16.41
N LYS A 203 -12.92 15.08 16.36
CA LYS A 203 -12.70 16.52 16.11
C LYS A 203 -11.91 16.72 14.82
N THR A 204 -12.20 17.83 14.13
CA THR A 204 -11.38 18.28 13.00
C THR A 204 -10.10 18.89 13.51
N CYS A 205 -9.01 18.11 13.51
CA CYS A 205 -7.68 18.53 13.99
C CYS A 205 -6.68 18.70 12.83
N PHE A 206 -7.15 18.70 11.58
CA PHE A 206 -6.29 18.94 10.42
C PHE A 206 -5.74 20.36 10.42
N THR A 207 -4.43 20.47 10.23
CA THR A 207 -3.75 21.74 10.04
C THR A 207 -3.14 21.77 8.63
N TYR A 208 -3.53 22.76 7.84
CA TYR A 208 -2.94 22.96 6.52
C TYR A 208 -1.48 23.41 6.68
N PRO A 209 -0.50 22.75 6.00
CA PRO A 209 0.92 23.06 6.17
C PRO A 209 1.35 24.40 5.55
N GLY A 210 0.47 25.08 4.82
CA GLY A 210 0.78 26.31 4.12
C GLY A 210 1.18 26.09 2.65
N ALA A 211 1.49 27.19 1.97
CA ALA A 211 2.02 27.16 0.63
C ALA A 211 3.51 26.79 0.65
N ILE A 212 3.97 26.04 -0.34
CA ILE A 212 5.40 25.78 -0.56
C ILE A 212 6.06 27.09 -0.98
N GLN A 213 7.09 27.50 -0.23
CA GLN A 213 7.88 28.70 -0.54
C GLN A 213 9.34 28.49 -0.06
N TYR A 214 10.30 29.00 -0.86
CA TYR A 214 11.73 28.76 -0.65
C TYR A 214 12.46 29.98 -0.05
N TYR A 215 11.74 31.03 0.32
CA TYR A 215 12.28 32.24 0.93
C TYR A 215 11.29 32.82 1.93
N GLY A 216 11.83 33.49 2.94
CA GLY A 216 11.07 34.04 4.05
C GLY A 216 11.71 33.67 5.38
N PRO A 217 11.00 33.86 6.49
CA PRO A 217 11.46 33.42 7.79
C PRO A 217 11.66 31.93 7.87
N SER A 218 12.70 31.45 8.54
CA SER A 218 13.03 30.02 8.67
C SER A 218 11.89 29.22 9.32
N GLU A 219 11.11 29.85 10.19
CA GLU A 219 9.92 29.25 10.81
C GLU A 219 8.82 28.88 9.78
N VAL A 220 8.91 29.39 8.56
CA VAL A 220 7.98 29.09 7.47
C VAL A 220 8.63 28.21 6.41
N CYS A 221 9.92 28.47 6.09
CA CYS A 221 10.63 27.80 5.01
C CYS A 221 11.25 26.48 5.43
N ASP A 222 11.69 26.33 6.70
CA ASP A 222 12.51 25.19 7.17
C ASP A 222 11.82 24.33 8.25
N LEU A 223 10.51 24.29 8.26
CA LEU A 223 9.77 23.50 9.25
C LEU A 223 10.03 22.01 9.07
N THR A 224 10.67 21.42 10.07
CA THR A 224 10.82 19.96 10.19
C THR A 224 9.47 19.32 10.51
N THR A 225 9.21 18.13 9.93
CA THR A 225 7.99 17.39 10.23
C THR A 225 7.95 16.97 11.71
N ARG A 226 6.75 16.97 12.29
CA ARG A 226 6.56 16.60 13.70
C ARG A 226 7.08 15.21 14.03
N THR A 227 6.88 14.24 13.13
CA THR A 227 7.38 12.88 13.30
C THR A 227 8.90 12.87 13.45
N LEU A 228 9.60 13.54 12.56
CA LEU A 228 11.07 13.61 12.57
C LEU A 228 11.59 14.37 13.80
N ALA A 229 10.90 15.44 14.21
CA ALA A 229 11.24 16.17 15.42
C ALA A 229 11.10 15.27 16.67
N LEU A 230 10.06 14.45 16.75
CA LEU A 230 9.86 13.49 17.85
C LEU A 230 10.88 12.35 17.87
N GLU A 231 11.35 11.89 16.71
CA GLU A 231 12.39 10.85 16.62
C GLU A 231 13.76 11.34 17.06
N LYS A 232 14.07 12.59 16.81
CA LYS A 232 15.41 13.18 16.99
C LYS A 232 15.55 14.10 18.22
N GLY A 233 14.44 14.59 18.75
CA GLY A 233 14.37 15.31 20.03
C GLY A 233 14.21 14.34 21.18
#